data_69aba89649b10f9ab9b63b1da0a3d7f6
#
_entry.id   69aba89649b10f9ab9b63b1da0a3d7f6
#
_cell.length_a   1.000
_cell.length_b   1.000
_cell.length_c   1.000
_cell.angle_alpha   90.00
_cell.angle_beta   90.00
_cell.angle_gamma   90.00
#
_symmetry.space_group_name_H-M   'P 1'
#
loop_
_entity.id
_entity.type
_entity.pdbx_description
1 polymer ?
#
loop_
_entity_poly.entity_id
_entity_poly.type
_entity_poly.pdbx_seq_one_letter_code
_entity_poly.pdbx_strand_id
1 'polypeptide(L)'
;MVREPSELVDQQVAVLGGVWGTMAQSKQLSAADYPAVTESDTRRRFEIICEVEPPTRPDLTRVRHQIGVLSQVADSFLIPDNHIGRATVSSVAVAHEVQAMGARGIACLNSRDRNLLGFRRDLLTAAAYGVDRFLYVYGDKPSAGGRTSELTVQAMIEETRAVAEDPMFTGLVPFRAGVTCGLRAVPTWKATADFVFAQVSYSLESLLRWRESVQVAGPVYAGVMVLASAAMARNLAATIPEIDIPEDLVTAVERDRNAGVEAACRQVLAIRDSGAFDGVHLVPVSRYRQVAALLETELRPPR
;
A
#
# COMPACT_ATOMS: atom_id res chain seq x y z
N MET A 1 50.65 -19.41 -14.98
CA MET A 1 50.22 -19.98 -13.70
C MET A 1 49.08 -19.05 -13.24
N VAL A 2 47.87 -19.49 -13.52
CA VAL A 2 46.64 -18.70 -13.21
C VAL A 2 46.24 -19.12 -11.81
N ARG A 3 46.13 -18.16 -10.88
CA ARG A 3 45.70 -18.42 -9.49
C ARG A 3 44.22 -18.74 -9.46
N GLU A 4 43.82 -19.67 -8.62
CA GLU A 4 42.43 -20.09 -8.45
C GLU A 4 41.54 -18.99 -7.85
N PRO A 5 40.24 -18.90 -8.22
CA PRO A 5 39.32 -17.84 -7.76
C PRO A 5 38.99 -17.84 -6.26
N SER A 6 39.28 -18.92 -5.54
CA SER A 6 39.00 -19.05 -4.10
C SER A 6 39.88 -18.19 -3.18
N GLU A 7 41.14 -17.91 -3.60
CA GLU A 7 42.02 -17.08 -2.77
C GLU A 7 41.76 -15.58 -2.77
N LEU A 8 40.94 -15.08 -3.73
CA LEU A 8 40.58 -13.67 -3.83
C LEU A 8 39.39 -13.27 -2.94
N VAL A 9 38.58 -14.24 -2.53
CA VAL A 9 37.39 -13.98 -1.68
C VAL A 9 37.81 -13.80 -0.22
N ASP A 10 38.78 -14.57 0.26
CA ASP A 10 39.19 -14.51 1.66
C ASP A 10 40.00 -13.23 2.02
N GLN A 11 40.66 -12.62 1.06
CA GLN A 11 41.39 -11.36 1.31
C GLN A 11 40.48 -10.12 1.33
N GLN A 12 39.33 -10.14 0.68
CA GLN A 12 38.36 -9.03 0.74
C GLN A 12 37.54 -9.02 2.04
N VAL A 13 37.33 -10.16 2.66
CA VAL A 13 36.58 -10.26 3.92
C VAL A 13 37.38 -9.72 5.11
N ALA A 14 38.72 -9.87 5.08
CA ALA A 14 39.60 -9.42 6.16
C ALA A 14 39.79 -7.88 6.25
N VAL A 15 39.60 -7.16 5.15
CA VAL A 15 39.78 -5.69 5.12
C VAL A 15 38.54 -4.94 5.59
N LEU A 16 37.36 -5.56 5.55
CA LEU A 16 36.08 -4.94 5.97
C LEU A 16 35.75 -5.15 7.45
N GLY A 17 36.49 -6.00 8.17
CA GLY A 17 36.25 -6.28 9.60
C GLY A 17 36.69 -5.18 10.56
N GLY A 18 37.43 -4.15 10.11
CA GLY A 18 38.03 -3.13 10.96
C GLY A 18 37.27 -1.82 11.17
N VAL A 19 36.18 -1.57 10.44
CA VAL A 19 35.52 -0.24 10.42
C VAL A 19 34.11 -0.25 11.01
N TRP A 20 33.53 -1.41 11.35
CA TRP A 20 32.13 -1.53 11.82
C TRP A 20 32.00 -1.88 13.32
N GLY A 21 33.00 -1.55 14.10
CA GLY A 21 32.90 -1.62 15.57
C GLY A 21 32.18 -0.41 16.12
N THR A 22 30.94 -0.57 16.50
CA THR A 22 29.98 0.37 17.16
C THR A 22 28.92 0.98 16.25
N MET A 23 28.08 0.15 15.64
CA MET A 23 26.70 0.53 15.37
C MET A 23 25.78 -0.29 16.27
N ALA A 24 24.88 0.41 16.97
CA ALA A 24 23.92 -0.14 17.89
C ALA A 24 23.25 -1.39 17.28
N GLN A 25 23.17 -2.45 18.08
CA GLN A 25 22.37 -3.62 17.79
C GLN A 25 20.94 -3.14 17.54
N SER A 26 20.53 -3.04 16.28
CA SER A 26 19.13 -2.92 15.94
C SER A 26 18.46 -4.19 16.43
N LYS A 27 17.65 -4.06 17.48
CA LYS A 27 16.87 -5.16 18.03
C LYS A 27 16.02 -5.69 16.88
N GLN A 28 16.30 -6.92 16.45
CA GLN A 28 15.45 -7.62 15.52
C GLN A 28 14.09 -7.76 16.19
N LEU A 29 13.06 -7.06 15.68
CA LEU A 29 11.72 -7.15 16.21
C LEU A 29 11.22 -8.58 15.97
N SER A 30 10.93 -9.30 17.04
CA SER A 30 10.32 -10.62 16.98
C SER A 30 8.80 -10.50 16.89
N ALA A 31 8.12 -11.57 16.50
CA ALA A 31 6.64 -11.61 16.51
C ALA A 31 6.04 -11.27 17.89
N ALA A 32 6.81 -11.37 18.97
CA ALA A 32 6.41 -11.01 20.34
C ALA A 32 6.44 -9.48 20.60
N ASP A 33 7.09 -8.70 19.75
CA ASP A 33 7.18 -7.24 19.91
C ASP A 33 5.97 -6.51 19.28
N TYR A 34 5.07 -7.25 18.60
CA TYR A 34 3.79 -6.74 18.12
C TYR A 34 2.68 -7.09 19.12
N PRO A 35 1.78 -6.15 19.45
CA PRO A 35 0.63 -6.48 20.29
C PRO A 35 -0.17 -7.58 19.60
N ALA A 36 -0.29 -8.74 20.27
CA ALA A 36 -1.12 -9.83 19.81
C ALA A 36 -2.55 -9.29 19.65
N VAL A 37 -3.08 -9.32 18.45
CA VAL A 37 -4.50 -9.09 18.20
C VAL A 37 -5.21 -10.30 18.83
N THR A 38 -5.76 -10.10 20.03
CA THR A 38 -6.57 -11.12 20.68
C THR A 38 -7.83 -11.35 19.86
N GLU A 39 -8.14 -12.60 19.56
CA GLU A 39 -9.30 -13.05 18.76
C GLU A 39 -10.67 -12.74 19.42
N SER A 40 -10.75 -11.88 20.43
CA SER A 40 -11.96 -11.69 21.24
C SER A 40 -12.85 -10.51 20.82
N ASP A 41 -12.57 -9.79 19.72
CA ASP A 41 -13.50 -8.78 19.22
C ASP A 41 -14.07 -9.20 17.87
N THR A 42 -15.23 -9.86 17.87
CA THR A 42 -15.92 -10.43 16.71
C THR A 42 -16.53 -9.38 15.75
N ARG A 43 -16.36 -8.09 16.00
CA ARG A 43 -16.55 -7.01 15.04
C ARG A 43 -15.18 -6.55 14.58
N ARG A 44 -14.75 -6.91 13.36
CA ARG A 44 -13.56 -6.34 12.74
C ARG A 44 -13.67 -4.82 12.81
N ARG A 45 -12.70 -4.18 13.48
CA ARG A 45 -12.62 -2.73 13.52
C ARG A 45 -12.44 -2.22 12.09
N PHE A 46 -13.26 -1.23 11.69
CA PHE A 46 -13.12 -0.57 10.39
C PHE A 46 -11.74 0.08 10.27
N GLU A 47 -10.96 -0.32 9.26
CA GLU A 47 -9.56 0.11 9.07
C GLU A 47 -9.49 1.24 8.04
N ILE A 48 -8.80 2.34 8.36
CA ILE A 48 -8.49 3.41 7.41
C ILE A 48 -7.05 3.26 6.95
N ILE A 49 -6.88 2.91 5.67
CA ILE A 49 -5.58 2.78 5.02
C ILE A 49 -5.34 4.02 4.17
N CYS A 50 -4.41 4.87 4.57
CA CYS A 50 -4.07 6.07 3.80
C CYS A 50 -2.94 5.80 2.81
N GLU A 51 -3.08 6.30 1.59
CA GLU A 51 -2.00 6.27 0.61
C GLU A 51 -0.98 7.37 0.90
N VAL A 52 0.31 7.01 0.85
CA VAL A 52 1.44 7.94 0.92
C VAL A 52 2.34 7.71 -0.28
N GLU A 53 2.42 8.72 -1.14
CA GLU A 53 3.19 8.66 -2.38
C GLU A 53 4.71 8.70 -2.10
N PRO A 54 5.48 7.67 -2.51
CA PRO A 54 6.93 7.66 -2.36
C PRO A 54 7.56 8.76 -3.24
N PRO A 55 8.65 9.40 -2.79
CA PRO A 55 9.24 10.52 -3.50
C PRO A 55 10.01 10.06 -4.74
N THR A 56 10.05 10.93 -5.75
CA THR A 56 10.89 10.77 -6.96
C THR A 56 12.30 11.35 -6.77
N ARG A 57 12.65 11.80 -5.56
CA ARG A 57 13.96 12.32 -5.16
C ARG A 57 14.45 11.57 -3.93
N PRO A 58 15.76 11.45 -3.69
CA PRO A 58 16.32 10.74 -2.54
C PRO A 58 16.17 11.56 -1.24
N ASP A 59 14.94 11.95 -0.90
CA ASP A 59 14.61 12.72 0.31
C ASP A 59 13.25 12.25 0.86
N LEU A 60 13.23 11.72 2.07
CA LEU A 60 12.05 11.18 2.75
C LEU A 60 11.36 12.19 3.69
N THR A 61 11.87 13.41 3.81
CA THR A 61 11.35 14.42 4.75
C THR A 61 9.85 14.66 4.57
N ARG A 62 9.40 14.83 3.33
CA ARG A 62 7.98 15.05 3.02
C ARG A 62 7.13 13.83 3.36
N VAL A 63 7.60 12.63 3.04
CA VAL A 63 6.90 11.36 3.32
C VAL A 63 6.75 11.17 4.82
N ARG A 64 7.82 11.33 5.60
CA ARG A 64 7.77 11.26 7.07
C ARG A 64 6.77 12.25 7.65
N HIS A 65 6.74 13.47 7.12
CA HIS A 65 5.75 14.47 7.54
C HIS A 65 4.31 14.04 7.21
N GLN A 66 4.05 13.48 6.01
CA GLN A 66 2.73 12.97 5.64
C GLN A 66 2.29 11.83 6.56
N ILE A 67 3.18 10.86 6.82
CA ILE A 67 2.93 9.75 7.75
C ILE A 67 2.56 10.31 9.13
N GLY A 68 3.37 11.24 9.70
CA GLY A 68 3.11 11.80 11.01
C GLY A 68 1.77 12.53 11.12
N VAL A 69 1.34 13.25 10.08
CA VAL A 69 0.04 13.94 10.06
C VAL A 69 -1.11 12.93 9.95
N LEU A 70 -1.01 11.98 9.03
CA LEU A 70 -2.08 11.01 8.77
C LEU A 70 -2.20 9.93 9.85
N SER A 71 -1.17 9.66 10.65
CA SER A 71 -1.22 8.70 11.77
C SER A 71 -2.24 9.04 12.84
N GLN A 72 -2.81 10.26 12.82
CA GLN A 72 -3.92 10.64 13.71
C GLN A 72 -5.23 9.92 13.34
N VAL A 73 -5.37 9.48 12.08
CA VAL A 73 -6.61 8.91 11.54
C VAL A 73 -6.42 7.62 10.78
N ALA A 74 -5.20 7.30 10.34
CA ALA A 74 -4.88 6.10 9.59
C ALA A 74 -4.43 4.97 10.52
N ASP A 75 -4.94 3.77 10.29
CA ASP A 75 -4.50 2.52 10.95
C ASP A 75 -3.29 1.90 10.25
N SER A 76 -3.18 2.11 8.93
CA SER A 76 -2.07 1.65 8.10
C SER A 76 -1.88 2.54 6.86
N PHE A 77 -0.75 2.33 6.17
CA PHE A 77 -0.37 3.11 5.00
C PHE A 77 -0.10 2.22 3.80
N LEU A 78 -0.69 2.56 2.65
CA LEU A 78 -0.33 1.99 1.36
C LEU A 78 0.72 2.87 0.68
N ILE A 79 1.78 2.23 0.19
CA ILE A 79 2.86 2.90 -0.53
C ILE A 79 2.87 2.41 -1.97
N PRO A 80 2.47 3.25 -2.95
CA PRO A 80 2.52 2.93 -4.37
C PRO A 80 3.93 2.60 -4.87
N ASP A 81 4.01 1.89 -5.99
CA ASP A 81 5.25 1.48 -6.62
C ASP A 81 5.35 2.06 -8.04
N ASN A 82 6.37 2.88 -8.29
CA ASN A 82 6.59 3.55 -9.57
C ASN A 82 5.32 4.21 -10.14
N HIS A 83 4.62 4.93 -9.27
CA HIS A 83 3.33 5.56 -9.57
C HIS A 83 3.43 6.46 -10.81
N ILE A 84 2.42 6.39 -11.68
CA ILE A 84 2.37 7.11 -12.98
C ILE A 84 3.58 6.76 -13.86
N GLY A 85 4.14 5.54 -13.72
CA GLY A 85 5.26 5.06 -14.52
C GLY A 85 6.58 5.79 -14.29
N ARG A 86 6.74 6.52 -13.19
CA ARG A 86 7.97 7.21 -12.80
C ARG A 86 8.71 6.42 -11.72
N ALA A 87 10.04 6.41 -11.80
CA ALA A 87 10.84 5.83 -10.74
C ALA A 87 10.66 6.60 -9.43
N THR A 88 10.41 5.88 -8.36
CA THR A 88 10.27 6.40 -7.01
C THR A 88 11.23 5.70 -6.07
N VAL A 89 11.39 6.21 -4.84
CA VAL A 89 12.01 5.45 -3.77
C VAL A 89 11.19 4.17 -3.56
N SER A 90 11.86 3.04 -3.30
CA SER A 90 11.23 1.73 -3.13
C SER A 90 10.07 1.79 -2.14
N SER A 91 8.94 1.22 -2.53
CA SER A 91 7.76 1.07 -1.65
C SER A 91 8.07 0.27 -0.39
N VAL A 92 8.94 -0.74 -0.46
CA VAL A 92 9.42 -1.52 0.69
C VAL A 92 10.22 -0.63 1.65
N ALA A 93 11.10 0.23 1.13
CA ALA A 93 11.88 1.13 1.98
C ALA A 93 10.99 2.16 2.69
N VAL A 94 9.99 2.71 1.98
CA VAL A 94 9.03 3.64 2.60
C VAL A 94 8.09 2.92 3.58
N ALA A 95 7.69 1.66 3.32
CA ALA A 95 6.93 0.86 4.28
C ALA A 95 7.73 0.61 5.56
N HIS A 96 9.04 0.40 5.46
CA HIS A 96 9.92 0.34 6.63
C HIS A 96 9.96 1.67 7.42
N GLU A 97 10.01 2.83 6.73
CA GLU A 97 9.90 4.15 7.39
C GLU A 97 8.57 4.30 8.15
N VAL A 98 7.47 3.84 7.57
CA VAL A 98 6.15 3.81 8.22
C VAL A 98 6.22 3.01 9.53
N GLN A 99 6.84 1.82 9.50
CA GLN A 99 7.00 0.97 10.69
C GLN A 99 7.92 1.61 11.73
N ALA A 100 9.02 2.23 11.30
CA ALA A 100 9.92 2.97 12.20
C ALA A 100 9.22 4.14 12.91
N MET A 101 8.12 4.66 12.32
CA MET A 101 7.26 5.69 12.92
C MET A 101 6.08 5.09 13.74
N GLY A 102 6.05 3.77 13.94
CA GLY A 102 5.06 3.09 14.79
C GLY A 102 3.73 2.76 14.11
N ALA A 103 3.64 2.86 12.76
CA ALA A 103 2.45 2.50 11.99
C ALA A 103 2.69 1.23 11.16
N ARG A 104 1.68 0.73 10.44
CA ARG A 104 1.79 -0.43 9.56
C ARG A 104 1.91 0.01 8.11
N GLY A 105 2.89 -0.53 7.38
CA GLY A 105 3.08 -0.30 5.94
C GLY A 105 2.56 -1.45 5.09
N ILE A 106 1.97 -1.12 3.94
CA ILE A 106 1.62 -2.04 2.86
C ILE A 106 2.44 -1.61 1.65
N ALA A 107 3.42 -2.40 1.25
CA ALA A 107 4.23 -2.10 0.07
C ALA A 107 3.49 -2.54 -1.20
N CYS A 108 3.20 -1.61 -2.10
CA CYS A 108 2.74 -1.97 -3.43
C CYS A 108 3.93 -2.46 -4.27
N LEU A 109 3.76 -3.57 -4.98
CA LEU A 109 4.75 -4.08 -5.94
C LEU A 109 4.06 -4.35 -7.27
N ASN A 110 4.60 -3.80 -8.36
CA ASN A 110 4.05 -4.01 -9.69
C ASN A 110 4.78 -5.15 -10.42
N SER A 111 4.03 -5.90 -11.23
CA SER A 111 4.58 -7.03 -12.00
C SER A 111 5.33 -6.59 -13.25
N ARG A 112 5.03 -5.41 -13.76
CA ARG A 112 5.52 -4.94 -15.06
C ARG A 112 6.99 -4.56 -15.08
N ASP A 113 7.52 -4.04 -13.97
CA ASP A 113 8.88 -3.51 -13.86
C ASP A 113 9.86 -4.53 -13.27
N ARG A 114 9.40 -5.76 -12.98
CA ARG A 114 10.17 -6.79 -12.27
C ARG A 114 10.30 -8.08 -13.04
N ASN A 115 11.47 -8.69 -12.95
CA ASN A 115 11.66 -10.11 -13.21
C ASN A 115 11.58 -10.90 -11.89
N LEU A 116 11.57 -12.24 -11.97
CA LEU A 116 11.44 -13.11 -10.79
C LEU A 116 12.56 -12.88 -9.77
N LEU A 117 13.81 -12.73 -10.22
CA LEU A 117 14.94 -12.50 -9.32
C LEU A 117 14.81 -11.16 -8.57
N GLY A 118 14.41 -10.10 -9.27
CA GLY A 118 14.15 -8.80 -8.67
C GLY A 118 13.00 -8.85 -7.66
N PHE A 119 11.96 -9.62 -7.95
CA PHE A 119 10.83 -9.80 -7.04
C PHE A 119 11.24 -10.57 -5.77
N ARG A 120 11.97 -11.68 -5.90
CA ARG A 120 12.50 -12.43 -4.75
C ARG A 120 13.42 -11.57 -3.87
N ARG A 121 14.27 -10.73 -4.48
CA ARG A 121 15.09 -9.77 -3.74
C ARG A 121 14.22 -8.79 -2.95
N ASP A 122 13.13 -8.30 -3.52
CA ASP A 122 12.22 -7.36 -2.83
C ASP A 122 11.52 -8.07 -1.65
N LEU A 123 11.12 -9.34 -1.77
CA LEU A 123 10.59 -10.14 -0.66
C LEU A 123 11.62 -10.36 0.46
N LEU A 124 12.87 -10.71 0.10
CA LEU A 124 13.97 -10.83 1.07
C LEU A 124 14.23 -9.51 1.81
N THR A 125 14.25 -8.40 1.06
CA THR A 125 14.44 -7.06 1.64
C THR A 125 13.28 -6.72 2.59
N ALA A 126 12.05 -7.01 2.18
CA ALA A 126 10.87 -6.78 2.99
C ALA A 126 10.92 -7.60 4.30
N ALA A 127 11.27 -8.89 4.22
CA ALA A 127 11.44 -9.75 5.39
C ALA A 127 12.51 -9.19 6.36
N ALA A 128 13.65 -8.76 5.83
CA ALA A 128 14.74 -8.18 6.64
C ALA A 128 14.32 -6.87 7.34
N TYR A 129 13.38 -6.13 6.77
CA TYR A 129 12.82 -4.90 7.32
C TYR A 129 11.52 -5.11 8.13
N GLY A 130 11.04 -6.35 8.24
CA GLY A 130 9.78 -6.67 8.91
C GLY A 130 8.53 -6.20 8.15
N VAL A 131 8.63 -5.90 6.85
CA VAL A 131 7.49 -5.56 6.00
C VAL A 131 6.83 -6.85 5.52
N ASP A 132 5.60 -7.08 5.94
CA ASP A 132 4.88 -8.34 5.75
C ASP A 132 3.62 -8.22 4.88
N ARG A 133 3.18 -7.00 4.52
CA ARG A 133 1.96 -6.77 3.74
C ARG A 133 2.28 -6.17 2.38
N PHE A 134 1.76 -6.79 1.31
CA PHE A 134 1.97 -6.37 -0.07
C PHE A 134 0.66 -6.20 -0.81
N LEU A 135 0.57 -5.15 -1.63
CA LEU A 135 -0.47 -5.02 -2.64
C LEU A 135 0.14 -5.24 -4.03
N TYR A 136 -0.26 -6.29 -4.72
CA TYR A 136 0.25 -6.59 -6.05
C TYR A 136 -0.64 -6.00 -7.14
N VAL A 137 0.00 -5.29 -8.06
CA VAL A 137 -0.64 -4.61 -9.18
C VAL A 137 0.10 -4.89 -10.49
N TYR A 138 -0.57 -4.67 -11.60
CA TYR A 138 0.11 -4.74 -12.90
C TYR A 138 1.13 -3.60 -13.05
N GLY A 139 0.78 -2.40 -12.66
CA GLY A 139 1.58 -1.16 -12.77
C GLY A 139 1.25 -0.31 -13.98
N ASP A 140 1.56 0.98 -13.88
CA ASP A 140 1.30 1.99 -14.92
C ASP A 140 2.30 1.90 -16.07
N LYS A 141 1.96 2.48 -17.23
CA LYS A 141 2.89 2.57 -18.35
C LYS A 141 4.15 3.33 -17.94
N PRO A 142 5.37 2.77 -18.14
CA PRO A 142 6.60 3.43 -17.76
C PRO A 142 6.87 4.68 -18.60
N SER A 143 7.41 5.70 -17.93
CA SER A 143 7.90 6.91 -18.61
C SER A 143 9.24 6.68 -19.32
N ALA A 144 10.00 5.66 -18.89
CA ALA A 144 11.28 5.25 -19.46
C ALA A 144 11.49 3.74 -19.27
N GLY A 145 12.30 3.13 -20.15
CA GLY A 145 12.58 1.70 -20.14
C GLY A 145 11.46 0.84 -20.75
N GLY A 146 11.72 -0.45 -20.81
CA GLY A 146 10.78 -1.48 -21.27
C GLY A 146 10.08 -2.16 -20.11
N ARG A 147 8.90 -2.74 -20.38
CA ARG A 147 8.26 -3.65 -19.43
C ARG A 147 8.86 -5.03 -19.50
N THR A 148 8.84 -5.78 -18.41
CA THR A 148 9.02 -7.21 -18.42
C THR A 148 7.67 -7.91 -18.64
N SER A 149 7.70 -9.16 -19.09
CA SER A 149 6.50 -10.01 -19.24
C SER A 149 6.61 -11.31 -18.45
N GLU A 150 7.64 -11.42 -17.61
CA GLU A 150 7.94 -12.64 -16.87
C GLU A 150 6.95 -12.88 -15.72
N LEU A 151 6.53 -11.80 -15.04
CA LEU A 151 5.63 -11.91 -13.89
C LEU A 151 4.23 -11.39 -14.21
N THR A 152 3.23 -12.12 -13.70
CA THR A 152 1.86 -11.64 -13.55
C THR A 152 1.55 -11.40 -12.08
N VAL A 153 0.50 -10.65 -11.78
CA VAL A 153 0.04 -10.48 -10.38
C VAL A 153 -0.27 -11.83 -9.71
N GLN A 154 -0.86 -12.76 -10.46
CA GLN A 154 -1.13 -14.10 -9.97
C GLN A 154 0.16 -14.86 -9.64
N ALA A 155 1.15 -14.83 -10.53
CA ALA A 155 2.46 -15.46 -10.29
C ALA A 155 3.18 -14.85 -9.08
N MET A 156 3.04 -13.53 -8.84
CA MET A 156 3.60 -12.89 -7.64
C MET A 156 2.96 -13.41 -6.34
N ILE A 157 1.65 -13.66 -6.33
CA ILE A 157 0.97 -14.25 -5.16
C ILE A 157 1.47 -15.69 -4.94
N GLU A 158 1.54 -16.49 -6.00
CA GLU A 158 2.01 -17.89 -5.95
C GLU A 158 3.46 -17.95 -5.45
N GLU A 159 4.33 -17.11 -5.98
CA GLU A 159 5.73 -17.00 -5.56
C GLU A 159 5.88 -16.56 -4.11
N THR A 160 5.07 -15.58 -3.66
CA THR A 160 5.08 -15.13 -2.27
C THR A 160 4.72 -16.25 -1.30
N ARG A 161 3.75 -17.10 -1.67
CA ARG A 161 3.37 -18.28 -0.87
C ARG A 161 4.49 -19.31 -0.85
N ALA A 162 5.10 -19.60 -2.01
CA ALA A 162 6.21 -20.54 -2.12
C ALA A 162 7.43 -20.09 -1.31
N VAL A 163 7.77 -18.79 -1.36
CA VAL A 163 8.87 -18.22 -0.56
C VAL A 163 8.57 -18.28 0.93
N ALA A 164 7.33 -18.07 1.36
CA ALA A 164 6.95 -18.16 2.77
C ALA A 164 7.10 -19.58 3.36
N GLU A 165 7.10 -20.63 2.53
CA GLU A 165 7.33 -22.03 2.92
C GLU A 165 8.83 -22.36 3.02
N ASP A 166 9.73 -21.49 2.53
CA ASP A 166 11.17 -21.71 2.60
C ASP A 166 11.65 -21.64 4.07
N PRO A 167 12.46 -22.61 4.55
CA PRO A 167 12.99 -22.63 5.91
C PRO A 167 13.68 -21.34 6.35
N MET A 168 14.28 -20.57 5.43
CA MET A 168 14.94 -19.30 5.77
C MET A 168 13.95 -18.23 6.29
N PHE A 169 12.65 -18.36 6.02
CA PHE A 169 11.60 -17.45 6.51
C PHE A 169 10.92 -17.96 7.79
N THR A 170 11.37 -19.09 8.34
CA THR A 170 10.82 -19.66 9.57
C THR A 170 10.97 -18.70 10.76
N GLY A 171 9.89 -18.44 11.47
CA GLY A 171 9.86 -17.53 12.64
C GLY A 171 9.70 -16.05 12.28
N LEU A 172 9.59 -15.70 10.99
CA LEU A 172 9.21 -14.38 10.56
C LEU A 172 7.67 -14.23 10.53
N VAL A 173 7.19 -12.97 10.52
CA VAL A 173 5.76 -12.72 10.32
C VAL A 173 5.36 -13.17 8.91
N PRO A 174 4.30 -13.99 8.75
CA PRO A 174 3.89 -14.48 7.45
C PRO A 174 3.50 -13.34 6.49
N PHE A 175 3.95 -13.44 5.26
CA PHE A 175 3.59 -12.50 4.21
C PHE A 175 2.09 -12.56 3.91
N ARG A 176 1.49 -11.40 3.67
CA ARG A 176 0.11 -11.23 3.26
C ARG A 176 0.04 -10.48 1.94
N ALA A 177 -0.53 -11.13 0.93
CA ALA A 177 -0.61 -10.66 -0.44
C ALA A 177 -2.04 -10.23 -0.79
N GLY A 178 -2.23 -8.93 -1.02
CA GLY A 178 -3.49 -8.35 -1.49
C GLY A 178 -3.47 -8.03 -2.97
N VAL A 179 -4.66 -7.77 -3.51
CA VAL A 179 -4.89 -7.40 -4.91
C VAL A 179 -5.86 -6.25 -5.04
N THR A 180 -5.81 -5.56 -6.19
CA THR A 180 -6.84 -4.58 -6.57
C THR A 180 -7.91 -5.23 -7.43
N CYS A 181 -9.16 -4.78 -7.28
CA CYS A 181 -10.29 -5.20 -8.11
C CYS A 181 -11.06 -3.99 -8.63
N GLY A 182 -11.37 -3.98 -9.93
CA GLY A 182 -12.39 -3.07 -10.48
C GLY A 182 -13.78 -3.43 -9.95
N LEU A 183 -14.74 -2.53 -10.09
CA LEU A 183 -16.13 -2.76 -9.66
C LEU A 183 -16.91 -3.65 -10.64
N ARG A 184 -16.36 -4.83 -10.91
CA ARG A 184 -16.91 -5.88 -11.80
C ARG A 184 -16.64 -7.26 -11.18
N ALA A 185 -17.03 -8.33 -11.87
CA ALA A 185 -16.79 -9.70 -11.40
C ALA A 185 -15.32 -9.94 -11.04
N VAL A 186 -15.09 -10.51 -9.87
CA VAL A 186 -13.75 -10.80 -9.35
C VAL A 186 -13.29 -12.17 -9.88
N PRO A 187 -12.16 -12.25 -10.57
CA PRO A 187 -11.58 -13.52 -10.98
C PRO A 187 -11.29 -14.43 -9.78
N THR A 188 -11.49 -15.73 -9.93
CA THR A 188 -11.36 -16.72 -8.84
C THR A 188 -10.00 -16.64 -8.12
N TRP A 189 -8.92 -16.46 -8.87
CA TRP A 189 -7.59 -16.36 -8.29
C TRP A 189 -7.40 -15.09 -7.39
N LYS A 190 -8.14 -14.00 -7.66
CA LYS A 190 -8.15 -12.81 -6.79
C LYS A 190 -8.98 -13.03 -5.54
N ALA A 191 -10.01 -13.86 -5.61
CA ALA A 191 -10.89 -14.13 -4.46
C ALA A 191 -10.16 -14.85 -3.31
N THR A 192 -9.03 -15.49 -3.59
CA THR A 192 -8.18 -16.17 -2.59
C THR A 192 -7.05 -15.30 -2.02
N ALA A 193 -6.96 -14.03 -2.40
CA ALA A 193 -5.97 -13.10 -1.84
C ALA A 193 -6.26 -12.83 -0.35
N ASP A 194 -5.21 -12.48 0.39
CA ASP A 194 -5.32 -12.22 1.83
C ASP A 194 -6.12 -10.95 2.15
N PHE A 195 -6.23 -10.03 1.18
CA PHE A 195 -7.10 -8.85 1.23
C PHE A 195 -7.33 -8.28 -0.18
N VAL A 196 -8.39 -7.48 -0.33
CA VAL A 196 -8.79 -6.91 -1.62
C VAL A 196 -9.03 -5.42 -1.49
N PHE A 197 -8.46 -4.63 -2.40
CA PHE A 197 -8.76 -3.22 -2.57
C PHE A 197 -9.70 -3.04 -3.77
N ALA A 198 -10.91 -2.57 -3.51
CA ALA A 198 -11.84 -2.16 -4.56
C ALA A 198 -11.38 -0.86 -5.20
N GLN A 199 -11.63 -0.72 -6.50
CA GLN A 199 -11.33 0.51 -7.24
C GLN A 199 -12.03 1.71 -6.60
N VAL A 200 -11.40 2.87 -6.73
CA VAL A 200 -12.00 4.16 -6.36
C VAL A 200 -13.34 4.35 -7.05
N SER A 201 -14.34 4.77 -6.30
CA SER A 201 -15.64 5.19 -6.80
C SER A 201 -16.14 6.40 -6.02
N TYR A 202 -16.85 7.29 -6.67
CA TYR A 202 -17.55 8.42 -6.04
C TYR A 202 -19.03 8.09 -5.73
N SER A 203 -19.46 6.86 -6.03
CA SER A 203 -20.81 6.36 -5.75
C SER A 203 -20.79 5.27 -4.69
N LEU A 204 -21.34 5.56 -3.52
CA LEU A 204 -21.54 4.57 -2.46
C LEU A 204 -22.43 3.41 -2.95
N GLU A 205 -23.49 3.72 -3.70
CA GLU A 205 -24.40 2.69 -4.24
C GLU A 205 -23.69 1.70 -5.14
N SER A 206 -22.79 2.19 -6.02
CA SER A 206 -22.00 1.32 -6.90
C SER A 206 -21.03 0.43 -6.11
N LEU A 207 -20.42 0.96 -5.05
CA LEU A 207 -19.56 0.19 -4.13
C LEU A 207 -20.36 -0.90 -3.42
N LEU A 208 -21.54 -0.59 -2.86
CA LEU A 208 -22.38 -1.54 -2.14
C LEU A 208 -22.90 -2.63 -3.06
N ARG A 209 -23.42 -2.28 -4.25
CA ARG A 209 -23.88 -3.24 -5.27
C ARG A 209 -22.77 -4.20 -5.68
N TRP A 210 -21.57 -3.68 -5.91
CA TRP A 210 -20.41 -4.53 -6.21
C TRP A 210 -20.08 -5.44 -5.03
N ARG A 211 -20.03 -4.91 -3.81
CA ARG A 211 -19.68 -5.67 -2.60
C ARG A 211 -20.64 -6.84 -2.35
N GLU A 212 -21.94 -6.66 -2.60
CA GLU A 212 -22.94 -7.72 -2.51
C GLU A 212 -22.75 -8.82 -3.56
N SER A 213 -22.20 -8.47 -4.73
CA SER A 213 -22.00 -9.41 -5.85
C SER A 213 -20.74 -10.26 -5.74
N VAL A 214 -19.82 -9.97 -4.80
CA VAL A 214 -18.52 -10.64 -4.74
C VAL A 214 -18.32 -11.40 -3.44
N GLN A 215 -17.67 -12.58 -3.58
CA GLN A 215 -17.23 -13.41 -2.46
C GLN A 215 -15.70 -13.49 -2.49
N VAL A 216 -15.07 -13.03 -1.42
CA VAL A 216 -13.60 -13.03 -1.24
C VAL A 216 -13.27 -13.53 0.17
N ALA A 217 -12.13 -14.19 0.32
CA ALA A 217 -11.74 -14.82 1.58
C ALA A 217 -11.27 -13.79 2.63
N GLY A 218 -10.58 -12.74 2.17
CA GLY A 218 -9.97 -11.73 3.04
C GLY A 218 -10.82 -10.47 3.21
N PRO A 219 -10.33 -9.50 4.03
CA PRO A 219 -10.96 -8.19 4.18
C PRO A 219 -10.98 -7.41 2.87
N VAL A 220 -12.03 -6.59 2.72
CA VAL A 220 -12.28 -5.75 1.55
C VAL A 220 -12.25 -4.29 1.93
N TYR A 221 -11.41 -3.53 1.27
CA TYR A 221 -11.24 -2.10 1.47
C TYR A 221 -11.80 -1.32 0.27
N ALA A 222 -12.74 -0.42 0.51
CA ALA A 222 -13.30 0.42 -0.56
C ALA A 222 -12.34 1.55 -0.92
N GLY A 223 -12.13 1.80 -2.22
CA GLY A 223 -11.29 2.90 -2.69
C GLY A 223 -12.01 4.25 -2.59
N VAL A 224 -11.40 5.22 -1.92
CA VAL A 224 -11.87 6.61 -1.80
C VAL A 224 -10.73 7.53 -2.20
N MET A 225 -10.99 8.52 -3.06
CA MET A 225 -9.98 9.48 -3.49
C MET A 225 -10.49 10.91 -3.36
N VAL A 226 -9.65 11.77 -2.81
CA VAL A 226 -9.94 13.20 -2.76
C VAL A 226 -9.85 13.81 -4.15
N LEU A 227 -10.91 14.44 -4.61
CA LEU A 227 -10.91 15.23 -5.84
C LEU A 227 -10.29 16.60 -5.56
N ALA A 228 -8.98 16.73 -5.77
CA ALA A 228 -8.24 17.93 -5.40
C ALA A 228 -8.46 19.12 -6.33
N SER A 229 -8.95 18.90 -7.56
CA SER A 229 -9.30 19.96 -8.54
C SER A 229 -10.15 19.40 -9.69
N ALA A 230 -10.88 20.27 -10.37
CA ALA A 230 -11.62 19.92 -11.59
C ALA A 230 -10.71 19.46 -12.74
N ALA A 231 -9.47 19.96 -12.82
CA ALA A 231 -8.49 19.45 -13.78
C ALA A 231 -8.13 17.99 -13.51
N MET A 232 -8.01 17.60 -12.23
CA MET A 232 -7.83 16.20 -11.83
C MET A 232 -9.02 15.35 -12.23
N ALA A 233 -10.26 15.84 -12.04
CA ALA A 233 -11.48 15.14 -12.45
C ALA A 233 -11.46 14.80 -13.95
N ARG A 234 -11.17 15.80 -14.78
CA ARG A 234 -11.09 15.63 -16.24
C ARG A 234 -10.01 14.61 -16.63
N ASN A 235 -8.86 14.67 -15.99
CA ASN A 235 -7.76 13.72 -16.24
C ASN A 235 -8.14 12.29 -15.83
N LEU A 236 -8.76 12.11 -14.67
CA LEU A 236 -9.23 10.80 -14.20
C LEU A 236 -10.28 10.21 -15.15
N ALA A 237 -11.28 10.98 -15.54
CA ALA A 237 -12.32 10.53 -16.47
C ALA A 237 -11.73 10.15 -17.85
N ALA A 238 -10.70 10.84 -18.30
CA ALA A 238 -10.02 10.52 -19.56
C ALA A 238 -9.11 9.27 -19.47
N THR A 239 -8.54 9.00 -18.28
CA THR A 239 -7.54 7.94 -18.09
C THR A 239 -8.19 6.64 -17.59
N ILE A 240 -9.26 6.74 -16.80
CA ILE A 240 -9.97 5.62 -16.19
C ILE A 240 -11.46 5.76 -16.53
N PRO A 241 -11.90 5.28 -17.69
CA PRO A 241 -13.28 5.46 -18.16
C PRO A 241 -14.36 4.85 -17.23
N GLU A 242 -13.95 3.94 -16.35
CA GLU A 242 -14.85 3.27 -15.39
C GLU A 242 -15.09 4.11 -14.12
N ILE A 243 -14.35 5.21 -13.92
CA ILE A 243 -14.59 6.15 -12.82
C ILE A 243 -15.66 7.16 -13.25
N ASP A 244 -16.85 6.98 -12.69
CA ASP A 244 -17.92 7.97 -12.80
C ASP A 244 -17.76 9.05 -11.72
N ILE A 245 -17.43 10.27 -12.16
CA ILE A 245 -17.24 11.42 -11.27
C ILE A 245 -18.48 12.31 -11.40
N PRO A 246 -19.27 12.52 -10.33
CA PRO A 246 -20.46 13.35 -10.38
C PRO A 246 -20.14 14.81 -10.77
N GLU A 247 -20.89 15.37 -11.72
CA GLU A 247 -20.65 16.71 -12.26
C GLU A 247 -20.88 17.81 -11.19
N ASP A 248 -21.79 17.59 -10.28
CA ASP A 248 -22.02 18.45 -9.13
C ASP A 248 -20.80 18.52 -8.20
N LEU A 249 -20.09 17.40 -8.00
CA LEU A 249 -18.85 17.38 -7.24
C LEU A 249 -17.73 18.13 -7.99
N VAL A 250 -17.61 17.97 -9.31
CA VAL A 250 -16.64 18.72 -10.13
C VAL A 250 -16.90 20.22 -10.00
N THR A 251 -18.16 20.64 -10.15
CA THR A 251 -18.58 22.05 -10.00
C THR A 251 -18.32 22.58 -8.58
N ALA A 252 -18.58 21.77 -7.55
CA ALA A 252 -18.29 22.15 -6.17
C ALA A 252 -16.81 22.39 -5.93
N VAL A 253 -15.95 21.50 -6.45
CA VAL A 253 -14.48 21.61 -6.33
C VAL A 253 -13.91 22.80 -7.14
N GLU A 254 -14.53 23.20 -8.23
CA GLU A 254 -14.18 24.43 -8.95
C GLU A 254 -14.39 25.69 -8.12
N ARG A 255 -15.47 25.70 -7.34
CA ARG A 255 -15.84 26.84 -6.46
C ARG A 255 -15.05 26.83 -5.15
N ASP A 256 -14.94 25.66 -4.54
CA ASP A 256 -14.19 25.45 -3.29
C ASP A 256 -13.39 24.14 -3.34
N ARG A 257 -12.06 24.27 -3.27
CA ARG A 257 -11.14 23.12 -3.25
C ARG A 257 -11.31 22.21 -2.03
N ASN A 258 -11.97 22.67 -0.96
CA ASN A 258 -12.24 21.84 0.21
C ASN A 258 -13.46 20.93 -0.02
N ALA A 259 -14.34 21.25 -0.96
CA ALA A 259 -15.48 20.40 -1.29
C ALA A 259 -15.10 18.95 -1.61
N GLY A 260 -13.94 18.74 -2.30
CA GLY A 260 -13.43 17.41 -2.59
C GLY A 260 -12.94 16.65 -1.34
N VAL A 261 -12.39 17.35 -0.36
CA VAL A 261 -11.99 16.76 0.95
C VAL A 261 -13.24 16.37 1.73
N GLU A 262 -14.21 17.27 1.83
CA GLU A 262 -15.46 17.02 2.53
C GLU A 262 -16.23 15.84 1.93
N ALA A 263 -16.32 15.78 0.58
CA ALA A 263 -16.96 14.68 -0.11
C ALA A 263 -16.28 13.33 0.18
N ALA A 264 -14.94 13.28 0.12
CA ALA A 264 -14.18 12.07 0.43
C ALA A 264 -14.36 11.65 1.89
N CYS A 265 -14.30 12.58 2.85
CA CYS A 265 -14.49 12.27 4.26
C CYS A 265 -15.93 11.79 4.55
N ARG A 266 -16.95 12.44 3.99
CA ARG A 266 -18.34 11.95 4.08
C ARG A 266 -18.49 10.55 3.52
N GLN A 267 -17.85 10.25 2.40
CA GLN A 267 -17.87 8.92 1.80
C GLN A 267 -17.19 7.86 2.69
N VAL A 268 -16.06 8.17 3.31
CA VAL A 268 -15.40 7.28 4.30
C VAL A 268 -16.38 6.94 5.43
N LEU A 269 -17.07 7.93 5.99
CA LEU A 269 -18.03 7.71 7.06
C LEU A 269 -19.23 6.89 6.58
N ALA A 270 -19.76 7.17 5.40
CA ALA A 270 -20.89 6.43 4.82
C ALA A 270 -20.53 4.96 4.53
N ILE A 271 -19.30 4.70 4.06
CA ILE A 271 -18.80 3.33 3.87
C ILE A 271 -18.68 2.61 5.22
N ARG A 272 -18.12 3.27 6.25
CA ARG A 272 -18.04 2.72 7.61
C ARG A 272 -19.43 2.35 8.15
N ASP A 273 -20.36 3.29 8.05
CA ASP A 273 -21.72 3.16 8.62
C ASP A 273 -22.57 2.11 7.87
N SER A 274 -22.23 1.80 6.62
CA SER A 274 -22.85 0.72 5.84
C SER A 274 -22.54 -0.67 6.41
N GLY A 275 -21.41 -0.83 7.10
CA GLY A 275 -20.93 -2.14 7.60
C GLY A 275 -20.57 -3.15 6.51
N ALA A 276 -20.57 -2.77 5.22
CA ALA A 276 -20.34 -3.68 4.10
C ALA A 276 -18.86 -3.96 3.82
N PHE A 277 -17.97 -3.10 4.27
CA PHE A 277 -16.53 -3.16 4.04
C PHE A 277 -15.76 -3.26 5.36
N ASP A 278 -14.62 -3.90 5.33
CA ASP A 278 -13.70 -4.00 6.47
C ASP A 278 -12.89 -2.69 6.67
N GLY A 279 -12.96 -1.76 5.72
CA GLY A 279 -12.30 -0.47 5.79
C GLY A 279 -12.26 0.25 4.45
N VAL A 280 -11.43 1.29 4.38
CA VAL A 280 -11.21 2.08 3.17
C VAL A 280 -9.74 2.21 2.83
N HIS A 281 -9.45 2.28 1.54
CA HIS A 281 -8.20 2.80 0.98
C HIS A 281 -8.43 4.25 0.58
N LEU A 282 -7.90 5.17 1.37
CA LEU A 282 -8.07 6.61 1.18
C LEU A 282 -6.84 7.22 0.52
N VAL A 283 -7.03 7.80 -0.67
CA VAL A 283 -6.01 8.53 -1.43
C VAL A 283 -6.20 10.04 -1.19
N PRO A 284 -5.44 10.66 -0.27
CA PRO A 284 -5.62 12.06 0.10
C PRO A 284 -5.03 13.04 -0.93
N VAL A 285 -4.28 12.53 -1.92
CA VAL A 285 -3.54 13.32 -2.91
C VAL A 285 -2.66 14.37 -2.19
N SER A 286 -2.76 15.65 -2.52
CA SER A 286 -2.04 16.73 -1.85
C SER A 286 -2.76 17.31 -0.63
N ARG A 287 -3.94 16.79 -0.26
CA ARG A 287 -4.86 17.33 0.76
C ARG A 287 -4.78 16.61 2.10
N TYR A 288 -3.72 15.88 2.39
CA TYR A 288 -3.59 15.01 3.57
C TYR A 288 -3.80 15.74 4.91
N ARG A 289 -3.41 17.05 5.03
CA ARG A 289 -3.62 17.83 6.27
C ARG A 289 -5.10 18.11 6.53
N GLN A 290 -5.84 18.52 5.48
CA GLN A 290 -7.26 18.80 5.56
C GLN A 290 -8.05 17.52 5.84
N VAL A 291 -7.69 16.41 5.17
CA VAL A 291 -8.26 15.08 5.40
C VAL A 291 -8.07 14.65 6.85
N ALA A 292 -6.84 14.72 7.38
CA ALA A 292 -6.55 14.35 8.75
C ALA A 292 -7.35 15.19 9.75
N ALA A 293 -7.38 16.52 9.59
CA ALA A 293 -8.10 17.42 10.48
C ALA A 293 -9.62 17.13 10.50
N LEU A 294 -10.21 16.89 9.32
CA LEU A 294 -11.65 16.64 9.22
C LEU A 294 -12.02 15.27 9.79
N LEU A 295 -11.31 14.21 9.40
CA LEU A 295 -11.58 12.86 9.90
C LEU A 295 -11.30 12.73 11.40
N GLU A 296 -10.27 13.40 11.94
CA GLU A 296 -10.01 13.42 13.38
C GLU A 296 -11.21 13.97 14.15
N THR A 297 -11.86 15.01 13.63
CA THR A 297 -13.05 15.59 14.25
C THR A 297 -14.25 14.65 14.20
N GLU A 298 -14.47 14.01 13.06
CA GLU A 298 -15.65 13.14 12.82
C GLU A 298 -15.51 11.74 13.46
N LEU A 299 -14.28 11.27 13.64
CA LEU A 299 -14.01 9.94 14.24
C LEU A 299 -13.88 9.98 15.76
N ARG A 300 -13.71 11.16 16.37
CA ARG A 300 -13.71 11.27 17.82
C ARG A 300 -15.11 10.95 18.35
N PRO A 301 -15.24 10.08 19.38
CA PRO A 301 -16.54 9.89 20.03
C PRO A 301 -16.98 11.24 20.61
N PRO A 302 -18.29 11.55 20.57
CA PRO A 302 -18.82 12.73 21.26
C PRO A 302 -18.43 12.68 22.73
N ARG A 303 -17.92 13.81 23.25
CA ARG A 303 -17.52 13.95 24.67
C ARG A 303 -18.74 13.89 25.58
#